data_97c499d036ef58cd07e914fff3e19596
#
_entry.id   97c499d036ef58cd07e914fff3e19596
#
_cell.length_a   1.000
_cell.length_b   1.000
_cell.length_c   1.000
_cell.angle_alpha   90.00
_cell.angle_beta   90.00
_cell.angle_gamma   90.00
#
_symmetry.space_group_name_H-M   'P 1'
#
loop_
_entity.id
_entity.type
_entity.pdbx_description
1 polymer ?
#
loop_
_entity_poly.entity_id
_entity_poly.type
_entity_poly.pdbx_seq_one_letter_code
_entity_poly.pdbx_strand_id
1 'polypeptide(L)'
;MLCLQEAHTEFLPAELGPLSLADSTKTNRLGLALYYRRERFENPESKTFALKKGMHDILFSPTNERLLATKLFDKEAGREIIAASFHASPLTARNSLRRNQIKAAHEALTAIGEGLPAVMVGDYNYPLFTGRLVKHVAKSGYDLTLSDRRTYLRYKIFRGHFDFVTSSGVTIEKVETLPQGVSDHLPILVTGHVERVGE
;
A
#
# COMPACT_ATOMS: atom_id res chain seq x y z
N MET A 1 2.47 9.75 -6.87
CA MET A 1 1.47 8.66 -6.94
C MET A 1 0.47 8.81 -5.81
N LEU A 2 -0.74 8.26 -5.95
CA LEU A 2 -1.77 8.24 -4.91
C LEU A 2 -2.33 6.81 -4.80
N CYS A 3 -2.27 6.24 -3.60
CA CYS A 3 -2.83 4.93 -3.27
C CYS A 3 -4.09 5.13 -2.42
N LEU A 4 -5.21 4.60 -2.85
CA LEU A 4 -6.49 4.66 -2.14
C LEU A 4 -6.86 3.28 -1.59
N GLN A 5 -7.42 3.28 -0.37
CA GLN A 5 -8.05 2.13 0.27
C GLN A 5 -9.51 2.47 0.58
N GLU A 6 -10.35 1.45 0.65
CA GLU A 6 -11.79 1.57 0.92
C GLU A 6 -12.52 2.55 -0.03
N ALA A 7 -12.09 2.58 -1.30
CA ALA A 7 -12.68 3.43 -2.32
C ALA A 7 -13.87 2.74 -3.03
N HIS A 8 -14.88 3.52 -3.37
CA HIS A 8 -15.93 3.11 -4.30
C HIS A 8 -15.36 3.16 -5.74
N THR A 9 -14.71 2.08 -6.15
CA THR A 9 -13.90 2.05 -7.37
C THR A 9 -14.70 2.27 -8.66
N GLU A 10 -16.00 2.05 -8.64
CA GLU A 10 -16.92 2.29 -9.76
C GLU A 10 -17.14 3.79 -10.07
N PHE A 11 -16.89 4.67 -9.09
CA PHE A 11 -17.07 6.12 -9.24
C PHE A 11 -15.75 6.88 -9.35
N LEU A 12 -14.62 6.19 -9.43
CA LEU A 12 -13.33 6.84 -9.54
C LEU A 12 -13.14 7.47 -10.93
N PRO A 13 -12.78 8.76 -11.02
CA PRO A 13 -12.51 9.40 -12.30
C PRO A 13 -11.22 8.84 -12.91
N ALA A 14 -11.17 8.81 -14.24
CA ALA A 14 -9.96 8.42 -14.95
C ALA A 14 -8.78 9.37 -14.66
N GLU A 15 -9.08 10.62 -14.32
CA GLU A 15 -8.10 11.64 -14.00
C GLU A 15 -8.49 12.39 -12.72
N LEU A 16 -7.52 12.65 -11.84
CA LEU A 16 -7.67 13.37 -10.59
C LEU A 16 -6.61 14.48 -10.52
N GLY A 17 -6.95 15.66 -11.01
CA GLY A 17 -5.98 16.73 -11.22
C GLY A 17 -4.84 16.27 -12.15
N PRO A 18 -3.56 16.36 -11.74
CA PRO A 18 -2.42 15.93 -12.56
C PRO A 18 -2.18 14.40 -12.53
N LEU A 19 -3.06 13.64 -11.90
CA LEU A 19 -2.91 12.21 -11.71
C LEU A 19 -3.88 11.44 -12.61
N SER A 20 -3.40 10.37 -13.23
CA SER A 20 -4.19 9.44 -14.03
C SER A 20 -4.35 8.11 -13.30
N LEU A 21 -5.53 7.51 -13.39
CA LEU A 21 -5.80 6.19 -12.84
C LEU A 21 -4.98 5.13 -13.58
N ALA A 22 -4.13 4.42 -12.85
CA ALA A 22 -3.44 3.25 -13.38
C ALA A 22 -4.40 2.06 -13.43
N ASP A 23 -5.02 1.74 -12.29
CA ASP A 23 -6.05 0.71 -12.17
C ASP A 23 -6.75 0.78 -10.79
N SER A 24 -7.79 -0.03 -10.65
CA SER A 24 -8.53 -0.25 -9.41
C SER A 24 -9.00 -1.69 -9.30
N THR A 25 -9.25 -2.17 -8.07
CA THR A 25 -9.86 -3.48 -7.85
C THR A 25 -11.29 -3.53 -8.37
N LYS A 26 -11.74 -4.69 -8.87
CA LYS A 26 -13.03 -4.83 -9.55
C LYS A 26 -14.06 -5.63 -8.74
N THR A 27 -13.62 -6.48 -7.82
CA THR A 27 -14.47 -7.46 -7.15
C THR A 27 -14.82 -7.10 -5.71
N ASN A 28 -14.27 -6.01 -5.18
CA ASN A 28 -14.53 -5.54 -3.83
C ASN A 28 -15.67 -4.52 -3.82
N ARG A 29 -16.51 -4.55 -2.78
CA ARG A 29 -17.48 -3.48 -2.52
C ARG A 29 -16.79 -2.12 -2.27
N LEU A 30 -15.73 -2.14 -1.46
CA LEU A 30 -14.80 -1.05 -1.25
C LEU A 30 -13.42 -1.55 -1.64
N GLY A 31 -12.78 -0.89 -2.58
CA GLY A 31 -11.59 -1.40 -3.23
C GLY A 31 -10.35 -0.56 -3.03
N LEU A 32 -9.35 -0.94 -3.80
CA LEU A 32 -8.08 -0.25 -3.90
C LEU A 32 -8.00 0.48 -5.23
N ALA A 33 -7.29 1.61 -5.27
CA ALA A 33 -6.94 2.27 -6.51
C ALA A 33 -5.54 2.85 -6.43
N LEU A 34 -4.93 3.01 -7.59
CA LEU A 34 -3.63 3.64 -7.74
C LEU A 34 -3.67 4.66 -8.87
N TYR A 35 -3.27 5.89 -8.56
CA TYR A 35 -3.08 6.97 -9.51
C TYR A 35 -1.61 7.34 -9.61
N TYR A 36 -1.17 7.75 -10.79
CA TYR A 36 0.20 8.16 -11.05
C TYR A 36 0.24 9.46 -11.88
N ARG A 37 1.38 10.18 -11.83
CA ARG A 37 1.61 11.39 -12.62
C ARG A 37 2.29 11.00 -13.94
N ARG A 38 1.60 11.20 -15.08
CA ARG A 38 2.11 10.87 -16.43
C ARG A 38 3.38 11.65 -16.83
N GLU A 39 3.57 12.83 -16.27
CA GLU A 39 4.79 13.60 -16.52
C GLU A 39 6.05 12.87 -16.07
N ARG A 40 5.94 12.10 -14.95
CA ARG A 40 7.06 11.36 -14.36
C ARG A 40 7.04 9.87 -14.69
N PHE A 41 5.88 9.25 -14.68
CA PHE A 41 5.76 7.79 -14.83
C PHE A 41 5.02 7.44 -16.12
N GLU A 42 5.42 6.31 -16.73
CA GLU A 42 4.79 5.78 -17.93
C GLU A 42 4.66 4.25 -17.90
N ASN A 43 3.97 3.69 -18.89
CA ASN A 43 3.77 2.26 -19.09
C ASN A 43 3.22 1.53 -17.84
N PRO A 44 2.06 1.94 -17.28
CA PRO A 44 1.50 1.27 -16.12
C PRO A 44 1.01 -0.15 -16.48
N GLU A 45 1.56 -1.16 -15.79
CA GLU A 45 1.10 -2.54 -15.83
C GLU A 45 0.60 -2.93 -14.45
N SER A 46 -0.72 -3.10 -14.29
CA SER A 46 -1.33 -3.37 -13.00
C SER A 46 -1.78 -4.81 -12.84
N LYS A 47 -1.66 -5.33 -11.61
CA LYS A 47 -2.20 -6.62 -11.18
C LYS A 47 -2.84 -6.50 -9.80
N THR A 48 -3.97 -7.18 -9.63
CA THR A 48 -4.64 -7.33 -8.34
C THR A 48 -4.43 -8.73 -7.77
N PHE A 49 -4.36 -8.84 -6.45
CA PHE A 49 -4.11 -10.10 -5.78
C PHE A 49 -5.10 -10.34 -4.65
N ALA A 50 -5.76 -11.49 -4.73
CA ALA A 50 -6.55 -12.05 -3.64
C ALA A 50 -5.62 -12.74 -2.65
N LEU A 51 -5.29 -12.07 -1.55
CA LEU A 51 -4.50 -12.65 -0.48
C LEU A 51 -5.37 -13.54 0.41
N LYS A 52 -4.72 -14.32 1.30
CA LYS A 52 -5.42 -15.23 2.22
C LYS A 52 -6.53 -14.50 2.99
N LYS A 53 -7.74 -15.05 2.95
CA LYS A 53 -8.95 -14.47 3.57
C LYS A 53 -9.08 -14.87 5.04
N GLY A 54 -9.62 -13.95 5.86
CA GLY A 54 -10.11 -14.25 7.20
C GLY A 54 -11.58 -14.67 7.17
N MET A 55 -12.10 -15.16 8.30
CA MET A 55 -13.54 -15.48 8.43
C MET A 55 -14.42 -14.25 8.19
N HIS A 56 -13.99 -13.06 8.63
CA HIS A 56 -14.69 -11.80 8.37
C HIS A 56 -14.85 -11.52 6.89
N ASP A 57 -13.78 -11.75 6.09
CA ASP A 57 -13.79 -11.53 4.64
C ASP A 57 -14.71 -12.51 3.89
N ILE A 58 -15.01 -13.64 4.51
CA ILE A 58 -15.88 -14.67 3.90
C ILE A 58 -17.33 -14.43 4.26
N LEU A 59 -17.63 -14.05 5.50
CA LEU A 59 -18.99 -14.06 6.06
C LEU A 59 -19.65 -12.68 6.09
N PHE A 60 -18.90 -11.60 6.36
CA PHE A 60 -19.50 -10.30 6.68
C PHE A 60 -19.21 -9.21 5.63
N SER A 61 -18.03 -9.20 5.08
CA SER A 61 -17.61 -8.20 4.09
C SER A 61 -16.69 -8.85 3.08
N PRO A 62 -17.22 -9.43 2.00
CA PRO A 62 -16.43 -10.11 0.99
C PRO A 62 -15.38 -9.15 0.42
N THR A 63 -14.13 -9.37 0.79
CA THR A 63 -12.98 -8.66 0.24
C THR A 63 -12.13 -9.68 -0.51
N ASN A 64 -12.10 -9.55 -1.83
CA ASN A 64 -11.42 -10.51 -2.69
C ASN A 64 -10.00 -10.09 -3.00
N GLU A 65 -9.77 -8.79 -3.17
CA GLU A 65 -8.49 -8.21 -3.61
C GLU A 65 -7.97 -7.29 -2.52
N ARG A 66 -6.78 -7.59 -1.98
CA ARG A 66 -6.16 -6.85 -0.87
C ARG A 66 -4.84 -6.18 -1.25
N LEU A 67 -4.39 -6.41 -2.45
CA LEU A 67 -3.21 -5.79 -3.04
C LEU A 67 -3.50 -5.40 -4.48
N LEU A 68 -3.24 -4.16 -4.81
CA LEU A 68 -3.15 -3.65 -6.18
C LEU A 68 -1.72 -3.18 -6.39
N ALA A 69 -1.00 -3.82 -7.26
CA ALA A 69 0.39 -3.48 -7.60
C ALA A 69 0.47 -3.00 -9.05
N THR A 70 1.22 -1.93 -9.28
CA THR A 70 1.45 -1.37 -10.60
C THR A 70 2.96 -1.23 -10.83
N LYS A 71 3.45 -1.86 -11.88
CA LYS A 71 4.80 -1.64 -12.41
C LYS A 71 4.75 -0.41 -13.33
N LEU A 72 5.72 0.49 -13.19
CA LEU A 72 5.78 1.78 -13.88
C LEU A 72 7.24 2.06 -14.26
N PHE A 73 7.48 2.71 -15.40
CA PHE A 73 8.78 3.28 -15.68
C PHE A 73 8.88 4.70 -15.10
N ASP A 74 9.83 4.92 -14.18
CA ASP A 74 10.15 6.24 -13.62
C ASP A 74 11.16 6.95 -14.51
N LYS A 75 10.71 7.99 -15.23
CA LYS A 75 11.54 8.77 -16.14
C LYS A 75 12.67 9.54 -15.43
N GLU A 76 12.48 9.91 -14.18
CA GLU A 76 13.50 10.61 -13.39
C GLU A 76 14.60 9.66 -12.91
N ALA A 77 14.23 8.44 -12.52
CA ALA A 77 15.17 7.41 -12.11
C ALA A 77 15.75 6.60 -13.28
N GLY A 78 15.12 6.68 -14.47
CA GLY A 78 15.54 5.94 -15.66
C GLY A 78 15.33 4.42 -15.54
N ARG A 79 14.37 3.96 -14.74
CA ARG A 79 14.14 2.53 -14.49
C ARG A 79 12.71 2.20 -14.13
N GLU A 80 12.38 0.91 -14.23
CA GLU A 80 11.11 0.40 -13.72
C GLU A 80 11.09 0.37 -12.19
N ILE A 81 9.92 0.66 -11.61
CA ILE A 81 9.61 0.56 -10.19
C ILE A 81 8.24 -0.11 -10.00
N ILE A 82 7.97 -0.62 -8.81
CA ILE A 82 6.67 -1.17 -8.43
C ILE A 82 6.08 -0.31 -7.33
N ALA A 83 4.87 0.21 -7.55
CA ALA A 83 4.07 0.87 -6.54
C ALA A 83 2.84 0.03 -6.21
N ALA A 84 2.46 -0.04 -4.94
CA ALA A 84 1.33 -0.86 -4.55
C ALA A 84 0.46 -0.20 -3.47
N SER A 85 -0.86 -0.35 -3.64
CA SER A 85 -1.88 -0.05 -2.63
C SER A 85 -2.26 -1.36 -1.92
N PHE A 86 -2.21 -1.35 -0.59
CA PHE A 86 -2.44 -2.54 0.24
C PHE A 86 -3.47 -2.26 1.33
N HIS A 87 -4.34 -3.25 1.60
CA HIS A 87 -5.30 -3.18 2.70
C HIS A 87 -5.41 -4.55 3.39
N ALA A 88 -4.82 -4.69 4.55
CA ALA A 88 -4.86 -5.93 5.33
C ALA A 88 -6.24 -6.23 5.92
N SER A 89 -6.46 -7.45 6.35
CA SER A 89 -7.66 -7.84 7.09
C SER A 89 -7.84 -7.00 8.36
N PRO A 90 -9.09 -6.63 8.73
CA PRO A 90 -9.38 -5.75 9.85
C PRO A 90 -8.93 -6.34 11.20
N LEU A 91 -8.98 -5.52 12.26
CA LEU A 91 -8.54 -5.90 13.63
C LEU A 91 -9.22 -7.13 14.22
N THR A 92 -10.42 -7.46 13.74
CA THR A 92 -11.14 -8.70 14.11
C THR A 92 -10.42 -9.96 13.66
N ALA A 93 -9.52 -9.87 12.69
CA ALA A 93 -8.66 -10.96 12.27
C ALA A 93 -7.43 -11.10 13.20
N ARG A 94 -6.82 -12.29 13.22
CA ARG A 94 -5.59 -12.54 13.99
C ARG A 94 -4.38 -11.84 13.37
N ASN A 95 -3.47 -11.37 14.20
CA ASN A 95 -2.19 -10.78 13.74
C ASN A 95 -1.37 -11.71 12.84
N SER A 96 -1.46 -13.03 13.04
CA SER A 96 -0.80 -14.01 12.17
C SER A 96 -1.31 -13.98 10.74
N LEU A 97 -2.62 -13.78 10.54
CA LEU A 97 -3.20 -13.64 9.20
C LEU A 97 -2.65 -12.40 8.51
N ARG A 98 -2.66 -11.24 9.18
CA ARG A 98 -2.13 -9.99 8.62
C ARG A 98 -0.64 -10.11 8.25
N ARG A 99 0.20 -10.70 9.12
CA ARG A 99 1.59 -10.97 8.77
C ARG A 99 1.74 -11.86 7.54
N ASN A 100 0.90 -12.89 7.42
CA ASN A 100 0.93 -13.77 6.23
C ASN A 100 0.46 -13.02 4.98
N GLN A 101 -0.52 -12.11 5.09
CA GLN A 101 -0.95 -11.25 3.98
C GLN A 101 0.17 -10.30 3.54
N ILE A 102 0.85 -9.65 4.49
CA ILE A 102 2.00 -8.77 4.20
C ILE A 102 3.11 -9.56 3.49
N LYS A 103 3.46 -10.73 4.01
CA LYS A 103 4.47 -11.61 3.38
C LYS A 103 4.07 -11.99 1.95
N ALA A 104 2.83 -12.45 1.76
CA ALA A 104 2.33 -12.84 0.44
C ALA A 104 2.25 -11.63 -0.53
N ALA A 105 1.98 -10.43 -0.01
CA ALA A 105 2.04 -9.20 -0.80
C ALA A 105 3.47 -8.93 -1.28
N HIS A 106 4.47 -9.00 -0.39
CA HIS A 106 5.88 -8.82 -0.78
C HIS A 106 6.33 -9.87 -1.81
N GLU A 107 5.95 -11.14 -1.62
CA GLU A 107 6.24 -12.22 -2.58
C GLU A 107 5.59 -11.94 -3.95
N ALA A 108 4.37 -11.39 -3.96
CA ALA A 108 3.67 -10.99 -5.19
C ALA A 108 4.39 -9.83 -5.90
N LEU A 109 4.87 -8.83 -5.15
CA LEU A 109 5.65 -7.71 -5.73
C LEU A 109 6.96 -8.22 -6.34
N THR A 110 7.69 -9.08 -5.63
CA THR A 110 8.91 -9.71 -6.16
C THR A 110 8.64 -10.51 -7.43
N ALA A 111 7.50 -11.22 -7.50
CA ALA A 111 7.11 -12.00 -8.69
C ALA A 111 6.70 -11.12 -9.90
N ILE A 112 6.34 -9.83 -9.69
CA ILE A 112 6.08 -8.88 -10.78
C ILE A 112 7.41 -8.44 -11.42
N GLY A 113 8.46 -8.27 -10.61
CA GLY A 113 9.77 -7.85 -11.10
C GLY A 113 10.83 -8.07 -10.04
N GLU A 114 11.57 -9.17 -10.16
CA GLU A 114 12.67 -9.50 -9.24
C GLU A 114 13.76 -8.42 -9.31
N GLY A 115 14.15 -7.92 -8.13
CA GLY A 115 15.17 -6.87 -8.03
C GLY A 115 14.72 -5.46 -8.40
N LEU A 116 13.47 -5.25 -8.82
CA LEU A 116 12.95 -3.91 -9.02
C LEU A 116 12.70 -3.21 -7.68
N PRO A 117 12.97 -1.89 -7.59
CA PRO A 117 12.54 -1.09 -6.45
C PRO A 117 11.03 -1.18 -6.28
N ALA A 118 10.59 -1.43 -5.06
CA ALA A 118 9.18 -1.60 -4.75
C ALA A 118 8.78 -0.78 -3.52
N VAL A 119 7.62 -0.12 -3.58
CA VAL A 119 7.01 0.58 -2.48
C VAL A 119 5.56 0.15 -2.31
N MET A 120 5.17 -0.29 -1.13
CA MET A 120 3.81 -0.67 -0.78
C MET A 120 3.31 0.21 0.34
N VAL A 121 2.20 0.92 0.10
CA VAL A 121 1.58 1.89 1.01
C VAL A 121 0.14 1.47 1.27
N GLY A 122 -0.36 1.68 2.49
CA GLY A 122 -1.77 1.43 2.78
C GLY A 122 -2.08 1.14 4.23
N ASP A 123 -3.28 0.62 4.48
CA ASP A 123 -3.73 0.20 5.79
C ASP A 123 -3.31 -1.24 6.08
N TYR A 124 -2.32 -1.38 6.94
CA TYR A 124 -1.81 -2.69 7.38
C TYR A 124 -2.61 -3.27 8.54
N ASN A 125 -3.53 -2.51 9.13
CA ASN A 125 -4.33 -2.94 10.28
C ASN A 125 -3.50 -3.57 11.41
N TYR A 126 -2.27 -3.04 11.65
CA TYR A 126 -1.30 -3.62 12.57
C TYR A 126 -0.81 -2.61 13.62
N PRO A 127 -1.71 -2.09 14.50
CA PRO A 127 -1.40 -0.98 15.41
C PRO A 127 -0.49 -1.36 16.58
N LEU A 128 -0.36 -2.66 16.88
CA LEU A 128 0.36 -3.16 18.06
C LEU A 128 1.48 -4.11 17.64
N PHE A 129 2.53 -4.22 18.49
CA PHE A 129 3.67 -5.15 18.27
C PHE A 129 4.48 -4.87 17.01
N THR A 130 4.64 -3.60 16.64
CA THR A 130 5.37 -3.15 15.44
C THR A 130 6.80 -3.69 15.38
N GLY A 131 7.51 -3.84 16.51
CA GLY A 131 8.84 -4.44 16.55
C GLY A 131 8.91 -5.90 16.07
N ARG A 132 7.83 -6.68 16.26
CA ARG A 132 7.72 -8.03 15.67
C ARG A 132 7.43 -7.97 14.18
N LEU A 133 6.64 -6.98 13.75
CA LEU A 133 6.33 -6.78 12.36
C LEU A 133 7.57 -6.34 11.57
N VAL A 134 8.37 -5.40 12.09
CA VAL A 134 9.65 -4.99 11.48
C VAL A 134 10.55 -6.19 11.19
N LYS A 135 10.75 -7.06 12.20
CA LYS A 135 11.53 -8.30 12.03
C LYS A 135 10.92 -9.25 10.98
N HIS A 136 9.60 -9.26 10.84
CA HIS A 136 8.91 -10.11 9.87
C HIS A 136 9.04 -9.57 8.45
N VAL A 137 8.89 -8.26 8.29
CA VAL A 137 9.04 -7.55 7.02
C VAL A 137 10.49 -7.66 6.50
N ALA A 138 11.48 -7.46 7.37
CA ALA A 138 12.90 -7.60 7.01
C ALA A 138 13.27 -8.99 6.45
N LYS A 139 12.60 -10.05 6.91
CA LYS A 139 12.79 -11.42 6.36
C LYS A 139 12.32 -11.55 4.91
N SER A 140 11.47 -10.67 4.43
CA SER A 140 11.04 -10.61 3.03
C SER A 140 11.88 -9.67 2.17
N GLY A 141 12.98 -9.12 2.71
CA GLY A 141 13.85 -8.16 2.00
C GLY A 141 13.27 -6.76 1.90
N TYR A 142 12.32 -6.40 2.79
CA TYR A 142 11.70 -5.09 2.84
C TYR A 142 12.01 -4.36 4.14
N ASP A 143 12.10 -3.04 4.06
CA ASP A 143 12.12 -2.16 5.20
C ASP A 143 10.71 -1.68 5.53
N LEU A 144 10.46 -1.36 6.81
CA LEU A 144 9.20 -0.81 7.28
C LEU A 144 9.44 0.57 7.88
N THR A 145 8.74 1.59 7.37
CA THR A 145 8.77 2.95 7.87
C THR A 145 7.38 3.38 8.33
N LEU A 146 7.27 3.72 9.61
CA LEU A 146 6.02 4.20 10.21
C LEU A 146 5.80 5.68 9.88
N SER A 147 4.54 6.10 9.91
CA SER A 147 4.15 7.52 9.88
C SER A 147 4.64 8.26 11.13
N ASP A 148 4.84 9.57 11.03
CA ASP A 148 5.27 10.46 12.13
C ASP A 148 4.29 10.47 13.31
N ARG A 149 3.00 10.25 13.03
CA ARG A 149 1.92 10.18 14.01
C ARG A 149 1.05 8.96 13.80
N ARG A 150 0.24 8.66 14.81
CA ARG A 150 -0.81 7.63 14.74
C ARG A 150 -1.87 8.03 13.72
N THR A 151 -2.24 7.12 12.83
CA THR A 151 -3.10 7.42 11.68
C THR A 151 -4.59 7.18 11.94
N TYR A 152 -4.93 6.36 12.95
CA TYR A 152 -6.33 6.05 13.28
C TYR A 152 -6.81 6.80 14.51
N LEU A 153 -7.94 7.51 14.40
CA LEU A 153 -8.41 8.46 15.41
C LEU A 153 -9.77 8.11 16.04
N ARG A 154 -10.54 7.19 15.44
CA ARG A 154 -11.95 6.96 15.80
C ARG A 154 -12.17 6.45 17.23
N TYR A 155 -11.30 5.59 17.75
CA TYR A 155 -11.40 5.05 19.10
C TYR A 155 -10.19 5.46 19.94
N LYS A 156 -10.43 6.18 21.04
CA LYS A 156 -9.37 6.63 21.96
C LYS A 156 -8.48 5.48 22.48
N ILE A 157 -9.01 4.24 22.51
CA ILE A 157 -8.34 3.04 23.04
C ILE A 157 -7.44 2.38 21.99
N PHE A 158 -7.76 2.50 20.69
CA PHE A 158 -7.03 1.82 19.59
C PHE A 158 -6.19 2.79 18.76
N ARG A 159 -5.53 3.73 19.41
CA ARG A 159 -4.62 4.66 18.75
C ARG A 159 -3.34 3.94 18.32
N GLY A 160 -3.10 3.81 17.01
CA GLY A 160 -1.92 3.15 16.46
C GLY A 160 -1.53 3.66 15.08
N HIS A 161 -0.38 3.22 14.61
CA HIS A 161 0.04 3.37 13.22
C HIS A 161 -0.60 2.24 12.42
N PHE A 162 -1.69 2.52 11.76
CA PHE A 162 -2.38 1.58 10.89
C PHE A 162 -1.84 1.68 9.47
N ASP A 163 -1.58 2.93 9.05
CA ASP A 163 -1.13 3.28 7.72
C ASP A 163 0.37 3.58 7.76
N PHE A 164 1.11 2.86 6.96
CA PHE A 164 2.56 3.00 6.86
C PHE A 164 3.06 2.48 5.50
N VAL A 165 4.37 2.41 5.33
CA VAL A 165 5.01 1.99 4.11
C VAL A 165 5.97 0.84 4.36
N THR A 166 6.04 -0.10 3.41
CA THR A 166 7.16 -1.04 3.28
C THR A 166 7.82 -0.85 1.92
N SER A 167 9.15 -0.94 1.87
CA SER A 167 9.92 -0.68 0.64
C SER A 167 11.10 -1.64 0.50
N SER A 168 11.49 -1.88 -0.73
CA SER A 168 12.73 -2.58 -1.11
C SER A 168 13.37 -1.84 -2.27
N GLY A 169 14.66 -1.48 -2.18
CA GLY A 169 15.35 -0.70 -3.19
C GLY A 169 14.82 0.75 -3.37
N VAL A 170 14.04 1.23 -2.40
CA VAL A 170 13.55 2.61 -2.31
C VAL A 170 13.93 3.17 -0.96
N THR A 171 14.69 4.25 -0.92
CA THR A 171 15.01 4.97 0.31
C THR A 171 13.84 5.84 0.72
N ILE A 172 13.20 5.52 1.84
CA ILE A 172 12.11 6.34 2.42
C ILE A 172 12.73 7.37 3.37
N GLU A 173 12.59 8.63 3.02
CA GLU A 173 13.11 9.75 3.81
C GLU A 173 12.14 10.17 4.92
N LYS A 174 10.83 10.16 4.59
CA LYS A 174 9.80 10.66 5.50
C LYS A 174 8.43 10.04 5.20
N VAL A 175 7.66 9.81 6.27
CA VAL A 175 6.23 9.43 6.19
C VAL A 175 5.47 10.36 7.13
N GLU A 176 4.79 11.35 6.56
CA GLU A 176 4.06 12.39 7.29
C GLU A 176 2.56 12.14 7.25
N THR A 177 1.89 12.40 8.37
CA THR A 177 0.43 12.47 8.38
C THR A 177 -0.04 13.82 7.86
N LEU A 178 -1.05 13.80 7.00
CA LEU A 178 -1.71 15.00 6.52
C LEU A 178 -2.93 15.35 7.39
N PRO A 179 -3.48 16.57 7.27
CA PRO A 179 -4.71 16.94 7.96
C PRO A 179 -5.84 15.95 7.69
N GLN A 180 -6.66 15.70 8.73
CA GLN A 180 -7.81 14.81 8.63
C GLN A 180 -8.83 15.33 7.63
N GLY A 181 -9.26 14.45 6.71
CA GLY A 181 -10.42 14.65 5.86
C GLY A 181 -11.68 14.04 6.48
N VAL A 182 -12.53 13.46 5.63
CA VAL A 182 -13.78 12.78 6.05
C VAL A 182 -13.55 11.35 6.57
N SER A 183 -12.37 10.79 6.33
CA SER A 183 -11.99 9.45 6.80
C SER A 183 -11.69 9.45 8.30
N ASP A 184 -11.86 8.32 8.96
CA ASP A 184 -11.39 8.06 10.33
C ASP A 184 -9.88 7.72 10.38
N HIS A 185 -9.23 7.59 9.21
CA HIS A 185 -7.78 7.54 9.07
C HIS A 185 -7.21 8.88 8.62
N LEU A 186 -6.02 9.23 9.10
CA LEU A 186 -5.23 10.34 8.56
C LEU A 186 -4.55 9.86 7.27
N PRO A 187 -4.59 10.66 6.18
CA PRO A 187 -3.78 10.38 5.01
C PRO A 187 -2.29 10.48 5.37
N ILE A 188 -1.46 9.71 4.69
CA ILE A 188 -0.01 9.77 4.82
C ILE A 188 0.63 10.24 3.51
N LEU A 189 1.64 11.09 3.63
CA LEU A 189 2.52 11.51 2.53
C LEU A 189 3.87 10.81 2.70
N VAL A 190 4.25 10.03 1.71
CA VAL A 190 5.53 9.32 1.68
C VAL A 190 6.48 10.06 0.76
N THR A 191 7.63 10.48 1.28
CA THR A 191 8.74 11.05 0.51
C THR A 191 9.88 10.06 0.49
N GLY A 192 10.43 9.83 -0.69
CA GLY A 192 11.55 8.92 -0.88
C GLY A 192 12.08 8.98 -2.31
N HIS A 193 13.19 8.31 -2.54
CA HIS A 193 13.82 8.25 -3.85
C HIS A 193 14.32 6.85 -4.18
N VAL A 194 14.51 6.62 -5.45
CA VAL A 194 15.14 5.43 -6.03
C VAL A 194 16.47 5.88 -6.60
N GLU A 195 17.53 5.11 -6.42
CA GLU A 195 18.82 5.38 -7.04
C GLU A 195 18.69 5.40 -8.56
N ARG A 196 19.32 6.39 -9.19
CA ARG A 196 19.36 6.50 -10.65
C ARG A 196 20.25 5.43 -11.25
N VAL A 197 19.88 4.97 -12.43
CA VAL A 197 20.74 4.07 -13.19
C VAL A 197 21.92 4.90 -13.71
N GLY A 198 23.13 4.58 -13.23
CA GLY A 198 24.38 5.21 -13.68
C GLY A 198 25.03 6.21 -12.71
N GLU A 199 24.53 6.29 -11.47
CA GLU A 199 25.27 6.92 -10.35
C GLU A 199 26.05 5.90 -9.52
#